data_365ce6f21e8e3797806d19506391a234
#
_entry.id   365ce6f21e8e3797806d19506391a234
#
_cell.length_a   1.000
_cell.length_b   1.000
_cell.length_c   1.000
_cell.angle_alpha   90.00
_cell.angle_beta   90.00
_cell.angle_gamma   90.00
#
_symmetry.space_group_name_H-M   'P 1'
#
loop_
_entity.id
_entity.type
_entity.pdbx_description
1 polymer ?
#
loop_
_entity_poly.entity_id
_entity_poly.type
_entity_poly.pdbx_seq_one_letter_code
_entity_poly.pdbx_strand_id
1 'polypeptide(L)'
;MTKLTRRNVNTLIGTLIAGGIAPNSAYTRNYGSGGTRLAMTNIRMLIGQEMSGPGAILIENGTISAVLNETDNTAAALQNAQIVDYQGRYLIPAFTSNHAHVGLIKGTTGGRHNFTPENAYAALRQFQAYGIGTVVSLGLTPTPEPKTREHMRNNPQYGASFMTAGAGIFAPDGLSPRPQIPEEARQVVRQMAQQPIDIIKLWIDTFGPIQPMSEDCFRAAIDEAHQLGFAVAAHVYTLDHAKKLVAAGADILAHGVRDVEIDQEFIDALREKGTWYIPTVHMDEATYIFADQPLLLENPFLQSALSPELKDQFSSAEWREKTATSERAQKARQDVEMNLRNLSKLIEAGGVKFGFGADAGAFPERIPGFAEHRELEHLVNAGLPPVQAIGVATEQAAALLKLTDRGKIAEGQRADLIVLDANPLDDITNTRKIHAVWQQGELVSLGTP
;
A
#
# COMPACT_ATOMS: atom_id res chain seq x y z
N MET A 1 51.27 31.79 -10.08
CA MET A 1 51.46 30.89 -8.92
C MET A 1 50.80 31.52 -7.71
N THR A 2 49.61 31.07 -7.33
CA THR A 2 49.07 31.33 -6.00
C THR A 2 48.00 30.28 -5.76
N LYS A 3 48.18 29.44 -4.79
CA LYS A 3 47.34 28.32 -4.38
C LYS A 3 46.01 28.85 -3.85
N LEU A 4 44.90 28.43 -4.43
CA LEU A 4 43.56 28.59 -3.87
C LEU A 4 43.25 27.40 -2.95
N THR A 5 43.13 27.69 -1.67
CA THR A 5 42.77 26.77 -0.59
C THR A 5 41.27 26.47 -0.63
N ARG A 6 40.91 25.20 -0.29
CA ARG A 6 39.56 24.70 -0.05
C ARG A 6 38.91 25.42 1.15
N ARG A 7 38.29 26.55 0.92
CA ARG A 7 37.34 27.22 1.84
C ARG A 7 36.58 28.24 0.98
N ASN A 8 35.39 27.91 0.51
CA ASN A 8 34.32 28.80 0.06
C ASN A 8 33.45 28.10 -1.01
N VAL A 9 32.76 27.03 -0.59
CA VAL A 9 31.62 26.46 -1.35
C VAL A 9 30.52 26.09 -0.35
N ASN A 10 30.18 26.99 0.53
CA ASN A 10 29.01 26.87 1.38
C ASN A 10 28.37 28.22 1.62
N THR A 11 27.96 28.88 0.53
CA THR A 11 27.07 30.06 0.63
C THR A 11 26.50 30.31 -0.77
N LEU A 12 25.39 29.70 -1.09
CA LEU A 12 24.41 30.14 -2.10
C LEU A 12 23.40 29.01 -2.39
N ILE A 13 22.63 28.60 -1.37
CA ILE A 13 21.28 28.07 -1.54
C ILE A 13 20.48 28.58 -0.36
N GLY A 14 19.98 29.77 -0.48
CA GLY A 14 19.12 30.41 0.46
C GLY A 14 18.46 31.59 -0.20
N THR A 15 17.27 31.38 -0.71
CA THR A 15 16.18 32.37 -0.84
C THR A 15 15.28 31.95 -1.99
N LEU A 16 14.20 31.26 -1.67
CA LEU A 16 12.88 31.36 -2.29
C LEU A 16 11.96 30.31 -1.63
N ILE A 17 11.54 30.60 -0.42
CA ILE A 17 10.30 30.02 0.15
C ILE A 17 9.59 31.19 0.81
N ALA A 18 8.65 31.78 0.11
CA ALA A 18 7.66 32.69 0.67
C ALA A 18 6.41 31.89 1.02
N GLY A 19 6.03 31.85 2.31
CA GLY A 19 4.68 31.51 2.77
C GLY A 19 4.46 30.07 3.27
N GLY A 20 5.43 29.44 3.96
CA GLY A 20 5.19 28.24 4.74
C GLY A 20 5.39 28.52 6.22
N ILE A 21 4.49 28.07 7.08
CA ILE A 21 4.62 28.04 8.53
C ILE A 21 5.95 27.37 8.84
N ALA A 22 6.88 28.09 9.47
CA ALA A 22 8.18 27.56 9.84
C ALA A 22 7.98 26.28 10.69
N PRO A 23 8.62 25.16 10.36
CA PRO A 23 8.57 23.98 11.20
C PRO A 23 9.16 24.35 12.56
N ASN A 24 8.41 24.05 13.62
CA ASN A 24 8.85 24.27 14.98
C ASN A 24 10.18 23.56 15.15
N SER A 25 11.29 24.29 15.34
CA SER A 25 12.67 23.78 15.37
C SER A 25 12.97 22.77 16.48
N ALA A 26 11.95 22.39 17.26
CA ALA A 26 12.02 21.35 18.28
C ALA A 26 12.02 19.93 17.72
N TYR A 27 11.53 19.70 16.47
CA TYR A 27 11.36 18.37 15.89
C TYR A 27 12.50 17.91 14.97
N THR A 28 13.48 18.74 14.68
CA THR A 28 14.65 18.36 13.86
C THR A 28 15.82 17.77 14.65
N ARG A 29 15.60 17.37 15.92
CA ARG A 29 16.62 16.61 16.65
C ARG A 29 16.65 15.19 16.11
N ASN A 30 17.86 14.71 15.78
CA ASN A 30 18.15 13.31 15.45
C ASN A 30 17.43 12.37 16.44
N TYR A 31 16.27 11.84 16.05
CA TYR A 31 15.63 10.73 16.72
C TYR A 31 16.44 9.47 16.35
N GLY A 32 17.36 9.14 17.23
CA GLY A 32 18.61 8.46 17.06
C GLY A 32 18.59 7.06 16.54
N SER A 33 19.59 6.78 15.81
CA SER A 33 20.21 5.47 15.68
C SER A 33 20.82 5.04 17.01
N GLY A 34 20.27 4.00 17.64
CA GLY A 34 20.90 3.27 18.73
C GLY A 34 20.43 3.62 20.14
N GLY A 35 19.53 2.82 20.70
CA GLY A 35 19.31 2.73 22.14
C GLY A 35 18.48 3.83 22.81
N THR A 36 17.84 4.72 22.05
CA THR A 36 17.04 5.81 22.62
C THR A 36 15.64 5.30 22.93
N ARG A 37 15.25 5.39 24.20
CA ARG A 37 13.88 5.16 24.65
C ARG A 37 13.04 6.37 24.29
N LEU A 38 12.00 6.19 23.46
CA LEU A 38 11.09 7.24 23.02
C LEU A 38 9.73 7.05 23.69
N ALA A 39 9.10 8.12 24.14
CA ALA A 39 7.73 8.14 24.62
C ALA A 39 6.88 9.10 23.79
N MET A 40 5.83 8.60 23.17
CA MET A 40 4.76 9.41 22.60
C MET A 40 3.68 9.57 23.67
N THR A 41 3.41 10.81 24.07
CA THR A 41 2.49 11.12 25.18
C THR A 41 1.31 11.95 24.74
N ASN A 42 0.27 11.99 25.58
CA ASN A 42 -0.96 12.76 25.30
C ASN A 42 -1.52 12.43 23.92
N ILE A 43 -1.66 11.14 23.64
CA ILE A 43 -2.06 10.61 22.33
C ILE A 43 -3.21 9.61 22.49
N ARG A 44 -4.21 9.71 21.64
CA ARG A 44 -5.34 8.78 21.57
C ARG A 44 -4.98 7.65 20.60
N MET A 45 -5.16 6.40 21.00
CA MET A 45 -4.64 5.24 20.26
C MET A 45 -5.77 4.35 19.79
N LEU A 46 -5.70 3.86 18.58
CA LEU A 46 -6.60 2.82 18.08
C LEU A 46 -6.18 1.47 18.67
N ILE A 47 -6.88 1.02 19.70
CA ILE A 47 -6.65 -0.26 20.38
C ILE A 47 -7.83 -1.20 20.09
N GLY A 48 -7.56 -2.27 19.36
CA GLY A 48 -8.63 -3.15 18.87
C GLY A 48 -9.58 -2.40 17.92
N GLN A 49 -10.82 -2.20 18.35
CA GLN A 49 -11.85 -1.51 17.55
C GLN A 49 -12.27 -0.15 18.13
N GLU A 50 -11.54 0.37 19.09
CA GLU A 50 -11.91 1.61 19.79
C GLU A 50 -10.75 2.61 19.82
N MET A 51 -11.11 3.89 19.78
CA MET A 51 -10.17 4.97 20.03
C MET A 51 -10.08 5.21 21.52
N SER A 52 -8.90 5.01 22.11
CA SER A 52 -8.68 5.20 23.56
C SER A 52 -8.83 6.67 23.97
N GLY A 53 -8.92 6.91 25.26
CA GLY A 53 -8.59 8.20 25.89
C GLY A 53 -7.10 8.54 25.68
N PRO A 54 -6.66 9.77 26.05
CA PRO A 54 -5.26 10.12 26.01
C PRO A 54 -4.42 9.14 26.83
N GLY A 55 -3.25 8.76 26.31
CA GLY A 55 -2.33 7.84 26.94
C GLY A 55 -0.91 8.06 26.45
N ALA A 56 -0.06 7.04 26.58
CA ALA A 56 1.30 7.07 26.07
C ALA A 56 1.72 5.71 25.53
N ILE A 57 2.63 5.70 24.57
CA ILE A 57 3.38 4.51 24.18
C ILE A 57 4.87 4.73 24.39
N LEU A 58 5.55 3.67 24.78
CA LEU A 58 7.01 3.62 24.83
C LEU A 58 7.53 2.81 23.67
N ILE A 59 8.59 3.32 23.04
CA ILE A 59 9.25 2.68 21.91
C ILE A 59 10.71 2.50 22.26
N GLU A 60 11.20 1.28 22.12
CA GLU A 60 12.59 0.90 22.32
C GLU A 60 13.04 0.03 21.13
N ASN A 61 14.18 0.39 20.53
CA ASN A 61 14.74 -0.37 19.40
C ASN A 61 13.73 -0.63 18.26
N GLY A 62 12.92 0.36 17.95
CA GLY A 62 11.91 0.26 16.87
C GLY A 62 10.66 -0.53 17.19
N THR A 63 10.52 -0.99 18.44
CA THR A 63 9.40 -1.81 18.92
C THR A 63 8.64 -1.10 20.04
N ILE A 64 7.32 -1.26 20.09
CA ILE A 64 6.48 -0.77 21.18
C ILE A 64 6.80 -1.62 22.43
N SER A 65 7.41 -1.01 23.45
CA SER A 65 7.78 -1.69 24.69
C SER A 65 6.69 -1.58 25.78
N ALA A 66 5.81 -0.58 25.69
CA ALA A 66 4.64 -0.47 26.57
C ALA A 66 3.54 0.39 25.94
N VAL A 67 2.29 0.07 26.27
CA VAL A 67 1.10 0.87 25.98
C VAL A 67 0.47 1.27 27.31
N LEU A 68 0.38 2.58 27.60
CA LEU A 68 -0.05 3.14 28.87
C LEU A 68 -1.32 3.94 28.72
N ASN A 69 -2.29 3.71 29.57
CA ASN A 69 -3.51 4.50 29.67
C ASN A 69 -3.29 5.71 30.58
N GLU A 70 -4.22 6.67 30.56
CA GLU A 70 -4.17 7.91 31.37
C GLU A 70 -4.06 7.63 32.88
N THR A 71 -4.63 6.50 33.35
CA THR A 71 -4.66 6.10 34.76
C THR A 71 -3.40 5.38 35.23
N ASP A 72 -2.51 4.99 34.31
CA ASP A 72 -1.30 4.27 34.65
C ASP A 72 -0.27 5.21 35.29
N ASN A 73 0.63 4.68 36.15
CA ASN A 73 1.72 5.47 36.72
C ASN A 73 2.78 5.79 35.67
N THR A 74 2.41 6.72 34.78
CA THR A 74 3.21 7.07 33.60
C THR A 74 4.55 7.71 33.95
N ALA A 75 4.67 8.43 35.07
CA ALA A 75 5.88 9.16 35.45
C ALA A 75 7.10 8.22 35.63
N ALA A 76 6.92 7.06 36.27
CA ALA A 76 7.98 6.07 36.44
C ALA A 76 8.33 5.38 35.10
N ALA A 77 7.30 5.07 34.28
CA ALA A 77 7.48 4.45 32.98
C ALA A 77 8.18 5.37 31.96
N LEU A 78 7.97 6.70 32.06
CA LEU A 78 8.55 7.70 31.17
C LEU A 78 9.99 8.11 31.57
N GLN A 79 10.49 7.59 32.69
CA GLN A 79 11.84 7.94 33.16
C GLN A 79 12.90 7.55 32.10
N ASN A 80 13.80 8.48 31.80
CA ASN A 80 14.88 8.34 30.80
C ASN A 80 14.38 8.18 29.34
N ALA A 81 13.10 8.44 29.04
CA ALA A 81 12.59 8.47 27.70
C ALA A 81 12.69 9.89 27.11
N GLN A 82 12.97 9.97 25.82
CA GLN A 82 12.74 11.19 25.06
C GLN A 82 11.23 11.36 24.85
N ILE A 83 10.65 12.45 25.32
CA ILE A 83 9.21 12.67 25.28
C ILE A 83 8.82 13.48 24.07
N VAL A 84 7.80 13.01 23.34
CA VAL A 84 7.09 13.75 22.28
C VAL A 84 5.63 13.85 22.68
N ASP A 85 5.17 15.07 22.97
CA ASP A 85 3.78 15.35 23.30
C ASP A 85 2.96 15.59 22.03
N TYR A 86 1.96 14.74 21.79
CA TYR A 86 1.07 14.82 20.63
C TYR A 86 -0.22 15.59 20.86
N GLN A 87 -0.39 16.23 22.04
CA GLN A 87 -1.46 17.21 22.29
C GLN A 87 -2.89 16.68 22.00
N GLY A 88 -3.16 15.43 22.30
CA GLY A 88 -4.47 14.79 22.12
C GLY A 88 -4.76 14.27 20.72
N ARG A 89 -3.74 14.23 19.83
CA ARG A 89 -3.84 13.64 18.46
C ARG A 89 -4.11 12.15 18.48
N TYR A 90 -4.37 11.62 17.30
CA TYR A 90 -4.79 10.24 17.10
C TYR A 90 -3.67 9.39 16.51
N LEU A 91 -3.49 8.19 17.05
CA LEU A 91 -2.47 7.24 16.63
C LEU A 91 -3.14 5.99 16.07
N ILE A 92 -2.75 5.59 14.87
CA ILE A 92 -3.15 4.34 14.26
C ILE A 92 -1.91 3.58 13.78
N PRO A 93 -1.99 2.25 13.58
CA PRO A 93 -0.91 1.50 12.93
C PRO A 93 -0.71 2.00 11.50
N ALA A 94 0.51 1.93 10.98
CA ALA A 94 0.76 2.17 9.57
C ALA A 94 0.09 1.10 8.70
N PHE A 95 -0.34 1.50 7.50
CA PHE A 95 -1.02 0.64 6.55
C PHE A 95 -0.05 -0.34 5.88
N THR A 96 -0.58 -1.46 5.43
CA THR A 96 0.10 -2.45 4.60
C THR A 96 -0.64 -2.59 3.29
N SER A 97 -0.02 -2.24 2.17
CA SER A 97 -0.58 -2.43 0.82
C SER A 97 -0.18 -3.81 0.28
N ASN A 98 -1.14 -4.72 0.20
CA ASN A 98 -0.95 -6.08 -0.32
C ASN A 98 -0.90 -6.10 -1.86
N HIS A 99 -1.27 -5.00 -2.53
CA HIS A 99 -1.28 -4.91 -3.98
C HIS A 99 -0.89 -3.53 -4.48
N ALA A 100 0.34 -3.40 -4.91
CA ALA A 100 0.89 -2.22 -5.57
C ALA A 100 1.95 -2.64 -6.61
N HIS A 101 2.56 -1.66 -7.26
CA HIS A 101 3.70 -1.82 -8.17
C HIS A 101 4.75 -0.75 -7.89
N VAL A 102 5.98 -1.17 -7.61
CA VAL A 102 7.03 -0.29 -7.13
C VAL A 102 8.03 0.01 -8.24
N GLY A 103 8.31 1.30 -8.47
CA GLY A 103 9.37 1.74 -9.35
C GLY A 103 9.08 1.62 -10.85
N LEU A 104 7.81 1.41 -11.24
CA LEU A 104 7.41 1.27 -12.64
C LEU A 104 7.02 2.61 -13.30
N ILE A 105 6.71 3.64 -12.52
CA ILE A 105 6.24 4.93 -13.02
C ILE A 105 7.34 5.97 -12.95
N LYS A 106 7.47 6.75 -14.03
CA LYS A 106 8.33 7.94 -14.10
C LYS A 106 7.62 9.02 -14.93
N GLY A 107 7.20 10.10 -14.25
CA GLY A 107 6.33 11.10 -14.86
C GLY A 107 5.05 10.48 -15.40
N THR A 108 4.76 10.67 -16.66
CA THR A 108 3.57 10.12 -17.35
C THR A 108 3.82 8.77 -18.02
N THR A 109 4.98 8.15 -17.82
CA THR A 109 5.33 6.87 -18.45
C THR A 109 5.32 5.73 -17.43
N GLY A 110 4.89 4.54 -17.87
CA GLY A 110 4.88 3.32 -17.07
C GLY A 110 5.61 2.16 -17.75
N GLY A 111 6.12 1.23 -16.94
CA GLY A 111 6.71 -0.03 -17.43
C GLY A 111 8.02 -0.40 -16.76
N ARG A 112 8.45 -1.65 -16.99
CA ARG A 112 9.67 -2.23 -16.36
C ARG A 112 10.96 -1.47 -16.69
N HIS A 113 11.00 -0.76 -17.81
CA HIS A 113 12.16 0.04 -18.21
C HIS A 113 12.45 1.22 -17.30
N ASN A 114 11.45 1.65 -16.51
CA ASN A 114 11.60 2.70 -15.51
C ASN A 114 12.17 2.16 -14.16
N PHE A 115 12.24 0.84 -13.99
CA PHE A 115 12.70 0.26 -12.74
C PHE A 115 14.21 0.45 -12.59
N THR A 116 14.60 1.34 -11.71
CA THR A 116 15.95 1.52 -11.18
C THR A 116 15.90 1.54 -9.65
N PRO A 117 17.00 1.28 -8.95
CA PRO A 117 17.04 1.40 -7.50
C PRO A 117 16.52 2.76 -7.00
N GLU A 118 16.93 3.85 -7.64
CA GLU A 118 16.55 5.22 -7.27
C GLU A 118 15.05 5.45 -7.43
N ASN A 119 14.44 4.98 -8.55
CA ASN A 119 13.01 5.12 -8.80
C ASN A 119 12.20 4.21 -7.85
N ALA A 120 12.70 3.01 -7.55
CA ALA A 120 12.09 2.12 -6.56
C ALA A 120 12.11 2.74 -5.15
N TYR A 121 13.25 3.30 -4.71
CA TYR A 121 13.34 4.00 -3.43
C TYR A 121 12.45 5.25 -3.37
N ALA A 122 12.36 6.00 -4.47
CA ALA A 122 11.47 7.16 -4.54
C ALA A 122 10.00 6.74 -4.35
N ALA A 123 9.56 5.68 -5.04
CA ALA A 123 8.21 5.13 -4.89
C ALA A 123 7.96 4.64 -3.45
N LEU A 124 8.90 3.89 -2.85
CA LEU A 124 8.76 3.41 -1.47
C LEU A 124 8.72 4.55 -0.45
N ARG A 125 9.52 5.62 -0.63
CA ARG A 125 9.41 6.82 0.22
C ARG A 125 8.09 7.54 0.06
N GLN A 126 7.53 7.58 -1.15
CA GLN A 126 6.20 8.14 -1.36
C GLN A 126 5.14 7.33 -0.61
N PHE A 127 5.09 6.00 -0.74
CA PHE A 127 4.20 5.17 0.09
C PHE A 127 4.36 5.45 1.58
N GLN A 128 5.61 5.45 2.07
CA GLN A 128 5.94 5.68 3.47
C GLN A 128 5.42 7.03 3.96
N ALA A 129 5.62 8.11 3.21
CA ALA A 129 5.17 9.46 3.57
C ALA A 129 3.63 9.55 3.72
N TYR A 130 2.90 8.68 3.01
CA TYR A 130 1.45 8.54 3.12
C TYR A 130 0.99 7.51 4.16
N GLY A 131 1.89 7.06 5.04
CA GLY A 131 1.57 6.13 6.12
C GLY A 131 1.51 4.66 5.72
N ILE A 132 1.92 4.30 4.50
CA ILE A 132 1.99 2.90 4.08
C ILE A 132 3.37 2.36 4.47
N GLY A 133 3.45 1.61 5.57
CA GLY A 133 4.71 1.10 6.14
C GLY A 133 5.20 -0.19 5.47
N THR A 134 4.34 -0.92 4.76
CA THR A 134 4.69 -2.15 4.04
C THR A 134 3.97 -2.20 2.70
N VAL A 135 4.67 -2.58 1.63
CA VAL A 135 4.15 -2.64 0.26
C VAL A 135 4.53 -3.95 -0.40
N VAL A 136 3.56 -4.61 -1.01
CA VAL A 136 3.79 -5.78 -1.89
C VAL A 136 3.69 -5.33 -3.35
N SER A 137 4.80 -5.43 -4.09
CA SER A 137 4.77 -5.31 -5.54
C SER A 137 4.31 -6.62 -6.15
N LEU A 138 3.03 -6.68 -6.53
CA LEU A 138 2.34 -7.92 -6.89
C LEU A 138 2.49 -8.22 -8.39
N GLY A 139 3.74 -8.40 -8.83
CA GLY A 139 4.12 -8.69 -10.21
C GLY A 139 4.56 -7.46 -11.00
N LEU A 140 4.87 -7.64 -12.29
CA LEU A 140 5.40 -6.64 -13.24
C LEU A 140 6.75 -6.02 -12.83
N THR A 141 7.23 -6.25 -11.63
CA THR A 141 8.46 -5.66 -11.12
C THR A 141 9.64 -6.59 -11.39
N PRO A 142 10.73 -6.12 -12.01
CA PRO A 142 11.96 -6.88 -12.06
C PRO A 142 12.45 -7.25 -10.67
N THR A 143 13.04 -8.44 -10.52
CA THR A 143 13.65 -8.84 -9.25
C THR A 143 14.84 -7.93 -8.98
N PRO A 144 14.87 -7.16 -7.86
CA PRO A 144 15.99 -6.29 -7.55
C PRO A 144 17.28 -7.09 -7.29
N GLU A 145 18.42 -6.48 -7.60
CA GLU A 145 19.71 -7.00 -7.16
C GLU A 145 19.75 -7.22 -5.65
N PRO A 146 20.48 -8.23 -5.13
CA PRO A 146 20.44 -8.62 -3.72
C PRO A 146 20.64 -7.46 -2.75
N LYS A 147 21.60 -6.57 -3.00
CA LYS A 147 21.87 -5.40 -2.16
C LYS A 147 20.72 -4.40 -2.16
N THR A 148 20.14 -4.13 -3.33
CA THR A 148 18.96 -3.27 -3.48
C THR A 148 17.77 -3.89 -2.74
N ARG A 149 17.57 -5.20 -2.89
CA ARG A 149 16.50 -5.93 -2.20
C ARG A 149 16.64 -5.87 -0.68
N GLU A 150 17.85 -6.00 -0.16
CA GLU A 150 18.15 -5.86 1.28
C GLU A 150 17.76 -4.48 1.79
N HIS A 151 18.17 -3.41 1.09
CA HIS A 151 17.82 -2.04 1.44
C HIS A 151 16.31 -1.81 1.46
N MET A 152 15.59 -2.32 0.46
CA MET A 152 14.14 -2.15 0.33
C MET A 152 13.35 -2.93 1.38
N ARG A 153 13.92 -4.04 1.91
CA ARG A 153 13.13 -4.97 2.73
C ARG A 153 12.70 -4.40 4.08
N ASN A 154 13.61 -3.82 4.85
CA ASN A 154 13.35 -3.37 6.22
C ASN A 154 14.22 -2.18 6.64
N ASN A 155 14.53 -1.26 5.74
CA ASN A 155 15.30 -0.08 6.09
C ASN A 155 14.47 1.19 5.85
N PRO A 156 14.00 1.88 6.91
CA PRO A 156 13.13 3.05 6.80
C PRO A 156 13.74 4.22 6.02
N GLN A 157 15.07 4.29 5.89
CA GLN A 157 15.73 5.32 5.09
C GLN A 157 15.46 5.18 3.58
N TYR A 158 15.11 3.98 3.11
CA TYR A 158 14.79 3.71 1.71
C TYR A 158 13.28 3.72 1.43
N GLY A 159 12.44 3.85 2.46
CA GLY A 159 10.99 3.94 2.37
C GLY A 159 10.26 2.78 3.03
N ALA A 160 9.03 2.53 2.59
CA ALA A 160 8.20 1.43 3.06
C ALA A 160 8.90 0.06 2.91
N SER A 161 8.65 -0.86 3.84
CA SER A 161 9.14 -2.24 3.75
C SER A 161 8.61 -2.93 2.49
N PHE A 162 9.48 -3.51 1.68
CA PHE A 162 9.16 -4.03 0.36
C PHE A 162 9.10 -5.55 0.32
N MET A 163 8.01 -6.07 -0.24
CA MET A 163 7.83 -7.47 -0.63
C MET A 163 7.46 -7.54 -2.12
N THR A 164 7.72 -8.66 -2.79
CA THR A 164 7.53 -8.75 -4.24
C THR A 164 7.18 -10.15 -4.74
N ALA A 165 6.37 -10.19 -5.80
CA ALA A 165 6.15 -11.36 -6.63
C ALA A 165 7.08 -11.40 -7.86
N GLY A 166 8.03 -10.46 -7.97
CA GLY A 166 8.89 -10.36 -9.15
C GLY A 166 8.11 -10.07 -10.43
N ALA A 167 8.48 -10.73 -11.51
CA ALA A 167 7.83 -10.55 -12.81
C ALA A 167 6.39 -11.07 -12.88
N GLY A 168 6.08 -12.13 -12.11
CA GLY A 168 4.82 -12.87 -12.21
C GLY A 168 4.77 -13.79 -13.43
N ILE A 169 3.68 -14.53 -13.58
CA ILE A 169 3.44 -15.49 -14.67
C ILE A 169 2.26 -15.00 -15.50
N PHE A 170 2.38 -15.01 -16.81
CA PHE A 170 1.35 -14.54 -17.77
C PHE A 170 1.01 -13.05 -17.68
N ALA A 171 1.92 -12.22 -17.17
CA ALA A 171 1.68 -10.78 -17.07
C ALA A 171 1.37 -10.14 -18.45
N PRO A 172 0.53 -9.07 -18.47
CA PRO A 172 0.06 -8.47 -19.71
C PRO A 172 1.15 -7.75 -20.54
N ASP A 173 2.30 -7.46 -19.94
CA ASP A 173 3.42 -6.78 -20.61
C ASP A 173 4.16 -7.64 -21.65
N GLY A 174 3.82 -8.92 -21.76
CA GLY A 174 4.45 -9.86 -22.70
C GLY A 174 5.86 -10.29 -22.34
N LEU A 175 6.43 -9.82 -21.22
CA LEU A 175 7.80 -10.11 -20.79
C LEU A 175 7.86 -11.24 -19.73
N SER A 176 6.70 -11.65 -19.23
CA SER A 176 6.58 -12.73 -18.25
C SER A 176 6.50 -14.10 -18.93
N PRO A 177 6.93 -15.19 -18.25
CA PRO A 177 6.75 -16.54 -18.74
C PRO A 177 5.28 -16.86 -19.07
N ARG A 178 5.04 -17.61 -20.16
CA ARG A 178 3.72 -18.00 -20.65
C ARG A 178 3.64 -19.51 -20.89
N PRO A 179 3.57 -20.32 -19.80
CA PRO A 179 3.48 -21.77 -19.94
C PRO A 179 2.20 -22.20 -20.66
N GLN A 180 2.34 -23.17 -21.55
CA GLN A 180 1.24 -23.69 -22.38
C GLN A 180 0.73 -25.06 -21.89
N ILE A 181 1.54 -25.77 -21.11
CA ILE A 181 1.21 -27.07 -20.53
C ILE A 181 1.54 -27.08 -19.02
N PRO A 182 0.90 -27.95 -18.23
CA PRO A 182 1.10 -28.03 -16.78
C PRO A 182 2.56 -28.18 -16.34
N GLU A 183 3.36 -28.97 -17.01
CA GLU A 183 4.77 -29.15 -16.62
C GLU A 183 5.61 -27.89 -16.82
N GLU A 184 5.36 -27.13 -17.90
CA GLU A 184 6.00 -25.81 -18.07
C GLU A 184 5.62 -24.86 -16.94
N ALA A 185 4.34 -24.87 -16.51
CA ALA A 185 3.86 -24.04 -15.40
C ALA A 185 4.61 -24.40 -14.10
N ARG A 186 4.79 -25.69 -13.80
CA ARG A 186 5.60 -26.14 -12.65
C ARG A 186 7.06 -25.69 -12.76
N GLN A 187 7.67 -25.83 -13.93
CA GLN A 187 9.06 -25.40 -14.15
C GLN A 187 9.23 -23.89 -13.95
N VAL A 188 8.29 -23.08 -14.44
CA VAL A 188 8.32 -21.61 -14.24
C VAL A 188 8.25 -21.28 -12.76
N VAL A 189 7.35 -21.92 -11.99
CA VAL A 189 7.25 -21.70 -10.54
C VAL A 189 8.55 -22.08 -9.83
N ARG A 190 9.16 -23.23 -10.16
CA ARG A 190 10.48 -23.63 -9.61
C ARG A 190 11.58 -22.61 -9.91
N GLN A 191 11.59 -22.04 -11.12
CA GLN A 191 12.56 -21.01 -11.49
C GLN A 191 12.33 -19.70 -10.72
N MET A 192 11.06 -19.29 -10.55
CA MET A 192 10.73 -18.12 -9.75
C MET A 192 11.08 -18.29 -8.28
N ALA A 193 10.86 -19.47 -7.71
CA ALA A 193 11.20 -19.79 -6.33
C ALA A 193 12.71 -19.71 -6.02
N GLN A 194 13.58 -19.73 -7.03
CA GLN A 194 15.02 -19.50 -6.88
C GLN A 194 15.38 -18.01 -6.78
N GLN A 195 14.43 -17.13 -7.06
CA GLN A 195 14.62 -15.69 -6.95
C GLN A 195 14.19 -15.21 -5.56
N PRO A 196 14.68 -14.05 -5.09
CA PRO A 196 14.29 -13.49 -3.80
C PRO A 196 12.89 -12.85 -3.86
N ILE A 197 11.87 -13.65 -4.12
CA ILE A 197 10.46 -13.29 -4.11
C ILE A 197 9.78 -13.74 -2.82
N ASP A 198 8.63 -13.16 -2.50
CA ASP A 198 7.87 -13.42 -1.28
C ASP A 198 6.56 -14.16 -1.57
N ILE A 199 6.06 -14.08 -2.81
CA ILE A 199 4.76 -14.61 -3.24
C ILE A 199 4.79 -14.92 -4.74
N ILE A 200 3.97 -15.84 -5.22
CA ILE A 200 3.76 -16.09 -6.65
C ILE A 200 2.56 -15.29 -7.15
N LYS A 201 2.69 -14.63 -8.30
CA LYS A 201 1.59 -13.92 -8.97
C LYS A 201 1.27 -14.54 -10.32
N LEU A 202 -0.01 -14.82 -10.53
CA LEU A 202 -0.56 -15.33 -11.80
C LEU A 202 -1.50 -14.29 -12.42
N TRP A 203 -1.50 -14.20 -13.76
CA TRP A 203 -2.57 -13.63 -14.55
C TRP A 203 -3.23 -14.74 -15.34
N ILE A 204 -4.54 -14.86 -15.23
CA ILE A 204 -5.31 -15.84 -16.00
C ILE A 204 -6.15 -15.19 -17.08
N ASP A 205 -6.50 -13.92 -16.86
CA ASP A 205 -7.17 -13.10 -17.86
C ASP A 205 -6.13 -12.39 -18.75
N THR A 206 -6.45 -12.20 -20.01
CA THR A 206 -5.61 -11.42 -20.90
C THR A 206 -6.40 -10.24 -21.46
N PHE A 207 -5.74 -9.09 -21.47
CA PHE A 207 -6.27 -7.92 -22.17
C PHE A 207 -5.83 -8.00 -23.63
N GLY A 208 -6.77 -8.28 -24.55
CA GLY A 208 -6.50 -8.34 -25.99
C GLY A 208 -6.48 -9.77 -26.57
N PRO A 209 -5.79 -9.99 -27.71
CA PRO A 209 -5.89 -11.22 -28.51
C PRO A 209 -5.12 -12.43 -27.93
N ILE A 210 -4.47 -12.27 -26.76
CA ILE A 210 -3.68 -13.35 -26.14
C ILE A 210 -4.65 -14.29 -25.41
N GLN A 211 -4.47 -15.60 -25.64
CA GLN A 211 -5.27 -16.62 -24.95
C GLN A 211 -5.01 -16.60 -23.45
N PRO A 212 -6.07 -16.75 -22.62
CA PRO A 212 -5.91 -16.88 -21.17
C PRO A 212 -5.05 -18.10 -20.79
N MET A 213 -4.45 -18.09 -19.59
CA MET A 213 -3.81 -19.28 -19.04
C MET A 213 -4.86 -20.37 -18.87
N SER A 214 -4.59 -21.58 -19.38
CA SER A 214 -5.49 -22.72 -19.22
C SER A 214 -5.64 -23.13 -17.76
N GLU A 215 -6.81 -23.69 -17.43
CA GLU A 215 -7.10 -24.17 -16.08
C GLU A 215 -6.07 -25.18 -15.58
N ASP A 216 -5.67 -26.13 -16.42
CA ASP A 216 -4.65 -27.12 -16.06
C ASP A 216 -3.29 -26.47 -15.73
N CYS A 217 -2.92 -25.40 -16.45
CA CYS A 217 -1.68 -24.68 -16.20
C CYS A 217 -1.72 -23.92 -14.87
N PHE A 218 -2.80 -23.16 -14.59
CA PHE A 218 -2.83 -22.42 -13.32
C PHE A 218 -3.02 -23.35 -12.11
N ARG A 219 -3.73 -24.48 -12.23
CA ARG A 219 -3.79 -25.51 -11.19
C ARG A 219 -2.40 -26.07 -10.89
N ALA A 220 -1.66 -26.44 -11.94
CA ALA A 220 -0.29 -26.95 -11.79
C ALA A 220 0.66 -25.90 -11.17
N ALA A 221 0.51 -24.63 -11.52
CA ALA A 221 1.31 -23.55 -10.93
C ALA A 221 0.98 -23.35 -9.43
N ILE A 222 -0.29 -23.38 -9.04
CA ILE A 222 -0.75 -23.26 -7.65
C ILE A 222 -0.24 -24.44 -6.82
N ASP A 223 -0.42 -25.68 -7.29
CA ASP A 223 0.09 -26.88 -6.63
C ASP A 223 1.58 -26.81 -6.37
N GLU A 224 2.36 -26.45 -7.38
CA GLU A 224 3.83 -26.38 -7.28
C GLU A 224 4.28 -25.27 -6.33
N ALA A 225 3.62 -24.11 -6.38
CA ALA A 225 3.90 -23.01 -5.47
C ALA A 225 3.66 -23.42 -4.00
N HIS A 226 2.56 -24.10 -3.72
CA HIS A 226 2.25 -24.62 -2.39
C HIS A 226 3.25 -25.66 -1.91
N GLN A 227 3.69 -26.57 -2.78
CA GLN A 227 4.75 -27.55 -2.44
C GLN A 227 6.06 -26.86 -2.07
N LEU A 228 6.35 -25.70 -2.64
CA LEU A 228 7.52 -24.87 -2.35
C LEU A 228 7.31 -23.87 -1.21
N GLY A 229 6.11 -23.84 -0.60
CA GLY A 229 5.78 -22.97 0.55
C GLY A 229 5.39 -21.55 0.21
N PHE A 230 5.14 -21.25 -1.09
CA PHE A 230 4.68 -19.93 -1.52
C PHE A 230 3.16 -19.83 -1.54
N ALA A 231 2.63 -18.69 -1.08
CA ALA A 231 1.25 -18.31 -1.37
C ALA A 231 1.11 -17.85 -2.83
N VAL A 232 -0.09 -17.99 -3.39
CA VAL A 232 -0.41 -17.61 -4.76
C VAL A 232 -1.47 -16.53 -4.80
N ALA A 233 -1.14 -15.39 -5.41
CA ALA A 233 -2.08 -14.34 -5.76
C ALA A 233 -2.42 -14.42 -7.26
N ALA A 234 -3.71 -14.41 -7.59
CA ALA A 234 -4.16 -14.47 -8.97
C ALA A 234 -4.93 -13.20 -9.36
N HIS A 235 -4.60 -12.63 -10.54
CA HIS A 235 -5.41 -11.57 -11.16
C HIS A 235 -6.76 -12.14 -11.56
N VAL A 236 -7.83 -11.41 -11.27
CA VAL A 236 -9.18 -11.80 -11.62
C VAL A 236 -10.00 -10.62 -12.15
N TYR A 237 -10.89 -10.89 -13.08
CA TYR A 237 -11.88 -9.97 -13.62
C TYR A 237 -13.28 -10.57 -13.58
N THR A 238 -13.42 -11.82 -14.07
CA THR A 238 -14.71 -12.48 -14.22
C THR A 238 -15.05 -13.39 -13.05
N LEU A 239 -16.34 -13.55 -12.77
CA LEU A 239 -16.83 -14.48 -11.74
C LEU A 239 -16.44 -15.94 -12.05
N ASP A 240 -16.51 -16.34 -13.33
CA ASP A 240 -16.13 -17.69 -13.74
C ASP A 240 -14.67 -18.03 -13.41
N HIS A 241 -13.75 -17.12 -13.74
CA HIS A 241 -12.34 -17.29 -13.41
C HIS A 241 -12.09 -17.25 -11.90
N ALA A 242 -12.79 -16.36 -11.16
CA ALA A 242 -12.69 -16.29 -9.72
C ALA A 242 -13.06 -17.62 -9.04
N LYS A 243 -14.20 -18.22 -9.44
CA LYS A 243 -14.63 -19.54 -8.95
C LYS A 243 -13.62 -20.63 -9.23
N LYS A 244 -13.08 -20.69 -10.45
CA LYS A 244 -12.07 -21.69 -10.85
C LYS A 244 -10.77 -21.52 -10.06
N LEU A 245 -10.33 -20.29 -9.81
CA LEU A 245 -9.13 -19.99 -9.01
C LEU A 245 -9.30 -20.41 -7.54
N VAL A 246 -10.46 -20.07 -6.93
CA VAL A 246 -10.78 -20.49 -5.56
C VAL A 246 -10.83 -22.02 -5.47
N ALA A 247 -11.47 -22.69 -6.44
CA ALA A 247 -11.52 -24.14 -6.51
C ALA A 247 -10.14 -24.79 -6.74
N ALA A 248 -9.21 -24.08 -7.39
CA ALA A 248 -7.83 -24.51 -7.57
C ALA A 248 -6.95 -24.25 -6.33
N GLY A 249 -7.44 -23.52 -5.33
CA GLY A 249 -6.73 -23.24 -4.10
C GLY A 249 -5.91 -21.93 -4.11
N ALA A 250 -6.20 -20.98 -5.00
CA ALA A 250 -5.54 -19.66 -4.94
C ALA A 250 -5.74 -19.02 -3.56
N ASP A 251 -4.64 -18.55 -2.95
CA ASP A 251 -4.68 -17.95 -1.62
C ASP A 251 -5.27 -16.54 -1.64
N ILE A 252 -5.06 -15.81 -2.73
CA ILE A 252 -5.44 -14.40 -2.87
C ILE A 252 -6.04 -14.16 -4.25
N LEU A 253 -7.25 -13.61 -4.28
CA LEU A 253 -7.79 -12.98 -5.48
C LEU A 253 -7.39 -11.51 -5.50
N ALA A 254 -6.63 -11.13 -6.51
CA ALA A 254 -6.18 -9.79 -6.74
C ALA A 254 -7.10 -9.11 -7.76
N HIS A 255 -7.74 -8.08 -7.30
CA HIS A 255 -8.87 -7.34 -7.86
C HIS A 255 -10.24 -7.96 -7.55
N GLY A 256 -11.24 -7.10 -7.55
CA GLY A 256 -12.63 -7.52 -7.39
C GLY A 256 -13.21 -8.11 -8.68
N VAL A 257 -14.13 -9.06 -8.53
CA VAL A 257 -15.00 -9.50 -9.63
C VAL A 257 -15.87 -8.31 -10.06
N ARG A 258 -15.89 -8.01 -11.36
CA ARG A 258 -16.56 -6.80 -11.88
C ARG A 258 -17.16 -6.92 -13.27
N ASP A 259 -17.27 -8.15 -13.79
CA ASP A 259 -18.01 -8.45 -15.03
C ASP A 259 -19.52 -8.63 -14.76
N VAL A 260 -19.85 -9.34 -13.69
CA VAL A 260 -21.22 -9.64 -13.26
C VAL A 260 -21.34 -9.61 -11.74
N GLU A 261 -22.58 -9.61 -11.25
CA GLU A 261 -22.87 -9.72 -9.82
C GLU A 261 -22.52 -11.13 -9.31
N ILE A 262 -21.82 -11.19 -8.17
CA ILE A 262 -21.43 -12.44 -7.54
C ILE A 262 -22.62 -13.19 -6.95
N ASP A 263 -22.55 -14.51 -6.94
CA ASP A 263 -23.57 -15.39 -6.39
C ASP A 263 -23.15 -15.97 -5.01
N GLN A 264 -24.13 -16.65 -4.38
CA GLN A 264 -23.93 -17.24 -3.06
C GLN A 264 -22.87 -18.35 -3.08
N GLU A 265 -22.78 -19.14 -4.15
CA GLU A 265 -21.78 -20.20 -4.31
C GLU A 265 -20.35 -19.65 -4.21
N PHE A 266 -20.08 -18.52 -4.86
CA PHE A 266 -18.76 -17.86 -4.79
C PHE A 266 -18.45 -17.36 -3.39
N ILE A 267 -19.42 -16.74 -2.72
CA ILE A 267 -19.27 -16.27 -1.33
C ILE A 267 -18.93 -17.43 -0.40
N ASP A 268 -19.66 -18.53 -0.52
CA ASP A 268 -19.43 -19.71 0.32
C ASP A 268 -18.09 -20.36 0.02
N ALA A 269 -17.68 -20.41 -1.24
CA ALA A 269 -16.36 -20.90 -1.63
C ALA A 269 -15.21 -20.06 -1.04
N LEU A 270 -15.31 -18.72 -1.06
CA LEU A 270 -14.32 -17.83 -0.44
C LEU A 270 -14.15 -18.10 1.06
N ARG A 271 -15.28 -18.30 1.76
CA ARG A 271 -15.29 -18.60 3.20
C ARG A 271 -14.69 -19.97 3.51
N GLU A 272 -15.13 -21.00 2.78
CA GLU A 272 -14.68 -22.38 2.97
C GLU A 272 -13.18 -22.52 2.72
N LYS A 273 -12.67 -21.95 1.64
CA LYS A 273 -11.25 -22.00 1.29
C LYS A 273 -10.40 -21.00 2.07
N GLY A 274 -11.03 -19.99 2.67
CA GLY A 274 -10.32 -18.92 3.38
C GLY A 274 -9.48 -18.05 2.46
N THR A 275 -9.84 -17.98 1.18
CA THR A 275 -9.18 -17.14 0.15
C THR A 275 -9.35 -15.67 0.48
N TRP A 276 -8.25 -14.91 0.42
CA TRP A 276 -8.24 -13.48 0.62
C TRP A 276 -8.75 -12.76 -0.63
N TYR A 277 -9.53 -11.71 -0.43
CA TYR A 277 -10.10 -10.90 -1.51
C TYR A 277 -9.58 -9.46 -1.41
N ILE A 278 -8.84 -8.98 -2.41
CA ILE A 278 -8.33 -7.61 -2.48
C ILE A 278 -9.15 -6.87 -3.54
N PRO A 279 -10.09 -5.98 -3.18
CA PRO A 279 -11.06 -5.40 -4.12
C PRO A 279 -10.43 -4.44 -5.13
N THR A 280 -9.43 -3.63 -4.75
CA THR A 280 -8.76 -2.63 -5.60
C THR A 280 -9.71 -1.77 -6.44
N VAL A 281 -10.77 -1.22 -5.82
CA VAL A 281 -11.79 -0.43 -6.52
C VAL A 281 -11.20 0.80 -7.20
N HIS A 282 -10.27 1.48 -6.48
CA HIS A 282 -9.60 2.66 -7.02
C HIS A 282 -8.78 2.39 -8.29
N MET A 283 -8.38 1.16 -8.52
CA MET A 283 -7.65 0.78 -9.74
C MET A 283 -8.38 1.21 -11.02
N ASP A 284 -9.68 0.97 -11.10
CA ASP A 284 -10.50 1.36 -12.23
C ASP A 284 -10.96 2.83 -12.12
N GLU A 285 -11.26 3.33 -10.90
CA GLU A 285 -11.59 4.73 -10.65
C GLU A 285 -10.48 5.67 -11.13
N ALA A 286 -9.20 5.33 -10.92
CA ALA A 286 -8.06 6.13 -11.35
C ALA A 286 -8.05 6.43 -12.85
N THR A 287 -8.70 5.60 -13.65
CA THR A 287 -8.81 5.80 -15.10
C THR A 287 -9.55 7.08 -15.47
N TYR A 288 -10.48 7.56 -14.63
CA TYR A 288 -11.36 8.68 -14.99
C TYR A 288 -11.47 9.77 -13.91
N ILE A 289 -11.13 9.50 -12.66
CA ILE A 289 -11.43 10.40 -11.52
C ILE A 289 -10.82 11.79 -11.71
N PHE A 290 -9.59 11.91 -12.23
CA PHE A 290 -8.93 13.20 -12.42
C PHE A 290 -9.51 14.00 -13.59
N ALA A 291 -10.22 13.33 -14.52
CA ALA A 291 -10.97 14.00 -15.56
C ALA A 291 -12.36 14.44 -15.08
N ASP A 292 -13.05 13.60 -14.32
CA ASP A 292 -14.41 13.84 -13.81
C ASP A 292 -14.43 14.82 -12.62
N GLN A 293 -13.39 14.82 -11.79
CA GLN A 293 -13.30 15.62 -10.56
C GLN A 293 -12.03 16.51 -10.55
N PRO A 294 -11.93 17.51 -11.42
CA PRO A 294 -10.73 18.34 -11.55
C PRO A 294 -10.38 19.10 -10.27
N LEU A 295 -11.35 19.39 -9.39
CA LEU A 295 -11.11 20.02 -8.08
C LEU A 295 -10.26 19.17 -7.13
N LEU A 296 -10.13 17.87 -7.38
CA LEU A 296 -9.17 17.04 -6.62
C LEU A 296 -7.74 17.55 -6.76
N LEU A 297 -7.40 18.18 -7.87
CA LEU A 297 -6.07 18.76 -8.09
C LEU A 297 -5.77 19.95 -7.16
N GLU A 298 -6.78 20.53 -6.52
CA GLU A 298 -6.61 21.58 -5.51
C GLU A 298 -6.32 21.01 -4.11
N ASN A 299 -6.52 19.68 -3.93
CA ASN A 299 -6.29 19.03 -2.65
C ASN A 299 -4.78 18.89 -2.37
N PRO A 300 -4.24 19.51 -1.31
CA PRO A 300 -2.82 19.46 -0.99
C PRO A 300 -2.29 18.02 -0.83
N PHE A 301 -3.11 17.12 -0.29
CA PHE A 301 -2.76 15.72 -0.12
C PHE A 301 -2.46 15.02 -1.45
N LEU A 302 -3.24 15.28 -2.50
CA LEU A 302 -2.96 14.77 -3.83
C LEU A 302 -1.80 15.51 -4.49
N GLN A 303 -1.75 16.85 -4.37
CA GLN A 303 -0.71 17.66 -5.00
C GLN A 303 0.70 17.24 -4.61
N SER A 304 0.88 16.83 -3.36
CA SER A 304 2.19 16.37 -2.84
C SER A 304 2.65 15.06 -3.46
N ALA A 305 1.71 14.24 -3.98
CA ALA A 305 1.99 12.95 -4.61
C ALA A 305 2.23 13.05 -6.11
N LEU A 306 1.87 14.18 -6.74
CA LEU A 306 1.95 14.33 -8.21
C LEU A 306 3.32 14.82 -8.65
N SER A 307 3.89 14.14 -9.65
CA SER A 307 5.00 14.72 -10.40
C SER A 307 4.54 15.96 -11.20
N PRO A 308 5.44 16.90 -11.55
CA PRO A 308 5.08 18.04 -12.37
C PRO A 308 4.38 17.63 -13.68
N GLU A 309 4.86 16.59 -14.35
CA GLU A 309 4.32 16.10 -15.61
C GLU A 309 2.89 15.56 -15.46
N LEU A 310 2.60 14.85 -14.37
CA LEU A 310 1.24 14.37 -14.07
C LEU A 310 0.32 15.52 -13.71
N LYS A 311 0.80 16.51 -12.97
CA LYS A 311 0.02 17.71 -12.64
C LYS A 311 -0.36 18.48 -13.89
N ASP A 312 0.59 18.67 -14.82
CA ASP A 312 0.34 19.31 -16.10
C ASP A 312 -0.67 18.52 -16.95
N GLN A 313 -0.50 17.18 -17.02
CA GLN A 313 -1.41 16.30 -17.75
C GLN A 313 -2.84 16.41 -17.21
N PHE A 314 -3.05 16.25 -15.89
CA PHE A 314 -4.39 16.26 -15.29
C PHE A 314 -5.02 17.66 -15.31
N SER A 315 -4.23 18.74 -15.38
CA SER A 315 -4.70 20.11 -15.54
C SER A 315 -5.15 20.43 -16.96
N SER A 316 -4.72 19.64 -17.98
CA SER A 316 -5.08 19.84 -19.37
C SER A 316 -6.56 19.59 -19.64
N ALA A 317 -7.27 20.62 -20.13
CA ALA A 317 -8.68 20.48 -20.53
C ALA A 317 -8.87 19.43 -21.64
N GLU A 318 -7.95 19.41 -22.61
CA GLU A 318 -7.96 18.44 -23.72
C GLU A 318 -7.81 17.00 -23.21
N TRP A 319 -6.85 16.76 -22.30
CA TRP A 319 -6.66 15.44 -21.71
C TRP A 319 -7.91 14.99 -20.92
N ARG A 320 -8.52 15.90 -20.14
CA ARG A 320 -9.72 15.58 -19.36
C ARG A 320 -10.90 15.25 -20.26
N GLU A 321 -11.17 16.04 -21.29
CA GLU A 321 -12.27 15.79 -22.22
C GLU A 321 -12.09 14.44 -22.95
N LYS A 322 -10.90 14.19 -23.48
CA LYS A 322 -10.55 12.94 -24.16
C LYS A 322 -10.68 11.74 -23.21
N THR A 323 -10.23 11.88 -21.97
CA THR A 323 -10.31 10.81 -20.97
C THR A 323 -11.75 10.54 -20.57
N ALA A 324 -12.51 11.58 -20.19
CA ALA A 324 -13.88 11.44 -19.70
C ALA A 324 -14.81 10.78 -20.72
N THR A 325 -14.59 11.02 -22.02
CA THR A 325 -15.42 10.49 -23.12
C THR A 325 -14.91 9.17 -23.71
N SER A 326 -13.74 8.68 -23.26
CA SER A 326 -13.15 7.43 -23.77
C SER A 326 -13.97 6.19 -23.41
N GLU A 327 -13.97 5.18 -24.29
CA GLU A 327 -14.59 3.86 -24.01
C GLU A 327 -13.95 3.21 -22.75
N ARG A 328 -12.64 3.41 -22.56
CA ARG A 328 -11.93 2.93 -21.36
C ARG A 328 -12.51 3.53 -20.09
N ALA A 329 -12.76 4.84 -20.05
CA ALA A 329 -13.33 5.50 -18.87
C ALA A 329 -14.81 5.09 -18.65
N GLN A 330 -15.58 4.92 -19.73
CA GLN A 330 -16.96 4.45 -19.64
C GLN A 330 -17.02 3.03 -19.05
N LYS A 331 -16.17 2.12 -19.54
CA LYS A 331 -16.06 0.77 -19.01
C LYS A 331 -15.58 0.78 -17.54
N ALA A 332 -14.59 1.60 -17.20
CA ALA A 332 -14.07 1.70 -15.85
C ALA A 332 -15.13 2.18 -14.84
N ARG A 333 -16.04 3.10 -15.22
CA ARG A 333 -17.17 3.50 -14.35
C ARG A 333 -18.12 2.33 -14.07
N GLN A 334 -18.42 1.51 -15.09
CA GLN A 334 -19.24 0.31 -14.92
C GLN A 334 -18.54 -0.72 -14.04
N ASP A 335 -17.22 -0.90 -14.21
CA ASP A 335 -16.43 -1.82 -13.41
C ASP A 335 -16.37 -1.39 -11.95
N VAL A 336 -16.20 -0.09 -11.66
CA VAL A 336 -16.26 0.46 -10.30
C VAL A 336 -17.63 0.21 -9.67
N GLU A 337 -18.73 0.48 -10.39
CA GLU A 337 -20.08 0.25 -9.88
C GLU A 337 -20.31 -1.22 -9.54
N MET A 338 -19.94 -2.14 -10.42
CA MET A 338 -20.09 -3.57 -10.21
C MET A 338 -19.21 -4.08 -9.08
N ASN A 339 -17.93 -3.63 -9.02
CA ASN A 339 -17.01 -4.00 -7.96
C ASN A 339 -17.51 -3.54 -6.58
N LEU A 340 -18.01 -2.30 -6.45
CA LEU A 340 -18.59 -1.79 -5.21
C LEU A 340 -19.84 -2.59 -4.81
N ARG A 341 -20.72 -2.93 -5.75
CA ARG A 341 -21.90 -3.77 -5.50
C ARG A 341 -21.51 -5.15 -4.97
N ASN A 342 -20.52 -5.77 -5.60
CA ASN A 342 -19.99 -7.07 -5.19
C ASN A 342 -19.29 -7.00 -3.84
N LEU A 343 -18.51 -5.95 -3.60
CA LEU A 343 -17.84 -5.71 -2.31
C LEU A 343 -18.87 -5.53 -1.18
N SER A 344 -19.93 -4.73 -1.39
CA SER A 344 -21.03 -4.59 -0.41
C SER A 344 -21.67 -5.94 -0.09
N LYS A 345 -21.94 -6.75 -1.11
CA LYS A 345 -22.50 -8.08 -0.94
C LYS A 345 -21.61 -9.03 -0.14
N LEU A 346 -20.27 -8.98 -0.35
CA LEU A 346 -19.30 -9.73 0.44
C LEU A 346 -19.24 -9.25 1.90
N ILE A 347 -19.32 -7.94 2.12
CA ILE A 347 -19.32 -7.33 3.45
C ILE A 347 -20.59 -7.73 4.22
N GLU A 348 -21.76 -7.58 3.61
CA GLU A 348 -23.05 -7.98 4.19
C GLU A 348 -23.10 -9.48 4.53
N ALA A 349 -22.56 -10.31 3.66
CA ALA A 349 -22.48 -11.74 3.90
C ALA A 349 -21.59 -12.08 5.11
N GLY A 350 -20.53 -11.31 5.37
CA GLY A 350 -19.56 -11.54 6.45
C GLY A 350 -18.69 -12.78 6.26
N GLY A 351 -17.68 -12.96 7.10
CA GLY A 351 -16.82 -14.15 7.11
C GLY A 351 -15.82 -14.27 5.95
N VAL A 352 -15.80 -13.32 5.00
CA VAL A 352 -14.81 -13.22 3.93
C VAL A 352 -13.58 -12.48 4.47
N LYS A 353 -12.38 -12.93 4.10
CA LYS A 353 -11.13 -12.28 4.45
C LYS A 353 -10.79 -11.22 3.41
N PHE A 354 -10.58 -9.99 3.84
CA PHE A 354 -10.19 -8.90 2.95
C PHE A 354 -8.71 -8.58 3.08
N GLY A 355 -8.02 -8.44 1.95
CA GLY A 355 -6.72 -7.79 1.87
C GLY A 355 -6.89 -6.34 1.40
N PHE A 356 -5.83 -5.55 1.53
CA PHE A 356 -5.82 -4.13 1.23
C PHE A 356 -4.80 -3.80 0.13
N GLY A 357 -5.18 -2.95 -0.81
CA GLY A 357 -4.31 -2.47 -1.89
C GLY A 357 -5.13 -1.85 -3.00
N ALA A 358 -4.51 -0.96 -3.78
CA ALA A 358 -5.16 -0.15 -4.79
C ALA A 358 -4.55 -0.33 -6.19
N ASP A 359 -3.66 -1.32 -6.36
CA ASP A 359 -2.86 -1.50 -7.58
C ASP A 359 -2.07 -0.24 -7.97
N ALA A 360 -1.68 0.55 -6.94
CA ALA A 360 -0.97 1.80 -7.10
C ALA A 360 0.38 1.59 -7.78
N GLY A 361 0.77 2.50 -8.68
CA GLY A 361 2.04 2.44 -9.40
C GLY A 361 2.07 1.49 -10.59
N ALA A 362 0.96 0.81 -10.95
CA ALA A 362 0.86 0.05 -12.19
C ALA A 362 0.73 0.96 -13.42
N PHE A 363 -0.01 2.06 -13.27
CA PHE A 363 -0.21 3.10 -14.28
C PHE A 363 0.02 4.47 -13.66
N PRO A 364 0.35 5.49 -14.47
CA PRO A 364 0.63 6.84 -13.96
C PRO A 364 -0.51 7.46 -13.16
N GLU A 365 -1.76 7.15 -13.48
CA GLU A 365 -2.96 7.66 -12.81
C GLU A 365 -3.20 7.02 -11.44
N ARG A 366 -2.59 5.87 -11.14
CA ARG A 366 -2.72 5.15 -9.86
C ARG A 366 -1.65 5.62 -8.89
N ILE A 367 -1.89 6.80 -8.31
CA ILE A 367 -0.90 7.56 -7.54
C ILE A 367 -0.61 6.87 -6.20
N PRO A 368 0.63 6.37 -5.96
CA PRO A 368 0.99 5.75 -4.69
C PRO A 368 0.70 6.63 -3.47
N GLY A 369 0.14 6.04 -2.43
CA GLY A 369 -0.28 6.74 -1.23
C GLY A 369 -1.69 7.31 -1.35
N PHE A 370 -1.96 8.21 -2.30
CA PHE A 370 -3.31 8.71 -2.54
C PHE A 370 -4.30 7.59 -2.87
N ALA A 371 -3.89 6.63 -3.70
CA ALA A 371 -4.70 5.49 -4.11
C ALA A 371 -5.14 4.62 -2.92
N GLU A 372 -4.25 4.37 -1.97
CA GLU A 372 -4.56 3.59 -0.77
C GLU A 372 -5.59 4.30 0.12
N HIS A 373 -5.48 5.62 0.30
CA HIS A 373 -6.48 6.36 1.06
C HIS A 373 -7.84 6.43 0.35
N ARG A 374 -7.86 6.45 -1.00
CA ARG A 374 -9.11 6.31 -1.76
C ARG A 374 -9.72 4.91 -1.60
N GLU A 375 -8.90 3.87 -1.57
CA GLU A 375 -9.37 2.50 -1.34
C GLU A 375 -10.01 2.34 0.05
N LEU A 376 -9.49 3.01 1.10
CA LEU A 376 -10.16 3.07 2.41
C LEU A 376 -11.57 3.67 2.32
N GLU A 377 -11.73 4.75 1.55
CA GLU A 377 -13.06 5.35 1.32
C GLU A 377 -14.00 4.38 0.60
N HIS A 378 -13.50 3.64 -0.40
CA HIS A 378 -14.30 2.63 -1.10
C HIS A 378 -14.75 1.49 -0.18
N LEU A 379 -13.89 1.03 0.74
CA LEU A 379 -14.27 0.04 1.76
C LEU A 379 -15.41 0.55 2.65
N VAL A 380 -15.33 1.83 3.07
CA VAL A 380 -16.40 2.45 3.88
C VAL A 380 -17.67 2.67 3.05
N ASN A 381 -17.55 3.15 1.82
CA ASN A 381 -18.69 3.34 0.90
C ASN A 381 -19.40 2.02 0.59
N ALA A 382 -18.68 0.90 0.59
CA ALA A 382 -19.25 -0.44 0.41
C ALA A 382 -19.91 -1.00 1.68
N GLY A 383 -19.79 -0.33 2.84
CA GLY A 383 -20.51 -0.68 4.06
C GLY A 383 -19.64 -1.04 5.28
N LEU A 384 -18.32 -1.06 5.17
CA LEU A 384 -17.47 -1.27 6.36
C LEU A 384 -17.48 -0.02 7.26
N PRO A 385 -17.67 -0.16 8.58
CA PRO A 385 -17.38 0.91 9.51
C PRO A 385 -15.91 1.37 9.38
N PRO A 386 -15.58 2.66 9.59
CA PRO A 386 -14.21 3.17 9.46
C PRO A 386 -13.17 2.35 10.21
N VAL A 387 -13.47 1.90 11.43
CA VAL A 387 -12.57 1.07 12.23
C VAL A 387 -12.26 -0.27 11.57
N GLN A 388 -13.25 -0.89 10.91
CA GLN A 388 -13.03 -2.15 10.20
C GLN A 388 -12.25 -1.94 8.91
N ALA A 389 -12.49 -0.84 8.17
CA ALA A 389 -11.72 -0.48 7.00
C ALA A 389 -10.22 -0.26 7.36
N ILE A 390 -9.95 0.44 8.48
CA ILE A 390 -8.58 0.56 9.01
C ILE A 390 -8.02 -0.82 9.40
N GLY A 391 -8.82 -1.68 10.03
CA GLY A 391 -8.43 -3.05 10.37
C GLY A 391 -8.05 -3.89 9.15
N VAL A 392 -8.77 -3.72 8.02
CA VAL A 392 -8.41 -4.36 6.73
C VAL A 392 -7.05 -3.87 6.24
N ALA A 393 -6.77 -2.56 6.33
CA ALA A 393 -5.52 -1.97 5.85
C ALA A 393 -4.32 -2.18 6.79
N THR A 394 -4.54 -2.69 8.01
CA THR A 394 -3.51 -2.85 9.04
C THR A 394 -3.35 -4.31 9.46
N GLU A 395 -4.14 -4.77 10.43
CA GLU A 395 -4.03 -6.10 11.02
C GLU A 395 -4.30 -7.22 10.00
N GLN A 396 -5.38 -7.11 9.21
CA GLN A 396 -5.73 -8.14 8.22
C GLN A 396 -4.71 -8.16 7.07
N ALA A 397 -4.30 -6.98 6.58
CA ALA A 397 -3.28 -6.89 5.55
C ALA A 397 -1.93 -7.47 5.98
N ALA A 398 -1.52 -7.28 7.24
CA ALA A 398 -0.34 -7.92 7.82
C ALA A 398 -0.54 -9.44 7.94
N ALA A 399 -1.71 -9.90 8.40
CA ALA A 399 -2.03 -11.32 8.53
C ALA A 399 -2.02 -12.06 7.19
N LEU A 400 -2.49 -11.44 6.11
CA LEU A 400 -2.41 -11.98 4.74
C LEU A 400 -0.96 -12.33 4.37
N LEU A 401 0.00 -11.50 4.78
CA LEU A 401 1.43 -11.70 4.53
C LEU A 401 2.13 -12.53 5.61
N LYS A 402 1.38 -13.05 6.59
CA LYS A 402 1.92 -13.78 7.76
C LYS A 402 2.92 -12.94 8.58
N LEU A 403 2.78 -11.60 8.56
CA LEU A 403 3.55 -10.68 9.37
C LEU A 403 2.89 -10.56 10.74
N THR A 404 3.59 -10.98 11.79
CA THR A 404 3.05 -11.00 13.16
C THR A 404 3.56 -9.85 14.03
N ASP A 405 4.49 -9.06 13.50
CA ASP A 405 5.20 -8.00 14.21
C ASP A 405 4.62 -6.59 13.98
N ARG A 406 3.52 -6.45 13.23
CA ARG A 406 2.95 -5.15 12.83
C ARG A 406 1.44 -5.19 12.60
N GLY A 407 0.82 -4.03 12.37
CA GLY A 407 -0.60 -3.88 12.10
C GLY A 407 -1.46 -3.60 13.32
N LYS A 408 -0.86 -3.52 14.52
CA LYS A 408 -1.53 -3.22 15.80
C LYS A 408 -0.71 -2.26 16.65
N ILE A 409 -1.38 -1.53 17.54
CA ILE A 409 -0.73 -0.84 18.66
C ILE A 409 -0.79 -1.77 19.85
N ALA A 410 0.30 -2.49 20.11
CA ALA A 410 0.43 -3.43 21.23
C ALA A 410 1.92 -3.64 21.55
N GLU A 411 2.21 -4.10 22.78
CA GLU A 411 3.57 -4.46 23.17
C GLU A 411 4.14 -5.56 22.26
N GLY A 412 5.40 -5.45 21.93
CA GLY A 412 6.12 -6.34 21.02
C GLY A 412 5.90 -6.05 19.54
N GLN A 413 4.97 -5.15 19.18
CA GLN A 413 4.76 -4.76 17.80
C GLN A 413 5.77 -3.72 17.33
N ARG A 414 6.13 -3.78 16.07
CA ARG A 414 7.00 -2.80 15.42
C ARG A 414 6.31 -1.43 15.42
N ALA A 415 7.06 -0.39 15.77
CA ALA A 415 6.55 0.96 15.83
C ALA A 415 6.45 1.59 14.43
N ASP A 416 5.56 1.03 13.60
CA ASP A 416 5.11 1.56 12.32
C ASP A 416 3.75 2.23 12.56
N LEU A 417 3.74 3.56 12.59
CA LEU A 417 2.64 4.31 13.17
C LEU A 417 2.33 5.58 12.36
N ILE A 418 1.05 5.98 12.36
CA ILE A 418 0.58 7.22 11.77
C ILE A 418 -0.06 8.05 12.89
N VAL A 419 0.40 9.28 13.06
CA VAL A 419 -0.25 10.29 13.90
C VAL A 419 -1.12 11.17 13.02
N LEU A 420 -2.38 11.35 13.41
CA LEU A 420 -3.40 12.10 12.66
C LEU A 420 -3.87 13.30 13.46
N ASP A 421 -4.17 14.41 12.77
CA ASP A 421 -4.74 15.62 13.38
C ASP A 421 -6.25 15.50 13.70
N ALA A 422 -6.94 14.49 13.15
CA ALA A 422 -8.37 14.25 13.39
C ALA A 422 -8.68 12.76 13.51
N ASN A 423 -9.79 12.45 14.20
CA ASN A 423 -10.22 11.06 14.45
C ASN A 423 -10.68 10.37 13.15
N PRO A 424 -9.98 9.30 12.70
CA PRO A 424 -10.38 8.59 11.48
C PRO A 424 -11.63 7.72 11.65
N LEU A 425 -12.10 7.52 12.88
CA LEU A 425 -13.34 6.77 13.14
C LEU A 425 -14.58 7.63 12.94
N ASP A 426 -14.47 8.97 13.06
CA ASP A 426 -15.56 9.91 12.78
C ASP A 426 -15.76 10.11 11.27
N ASP A 427 -14.66 10.12 10.52
CA ASP A 427 -14.62 10.22 9.06
C ASP A 427 -13.34 9.56 8.55
N ILE A 428 -13.45 8.57 7.69
CA ILE A 428 -12.30 7.84 7.14
C ILE A 428 -11.35 8.75 6.35
N THR A 429 -11.85 9.86 5.78
CA THR A 429 -11.01 10.84 5.08
C THR A 429 -10.03 11.55 6.00
N ASN A 430 -10.25 11.52 7.33
CA ASN A 430 -9.31 12.02 8.32
C ASN A 430 -7.97 11.25 8.34
N THR A 431 -7.90 10.06 7.76
CA THR A 431 -6.64 9.35 7.53
C THR A 431 -5.66 10.14 6.66
N ARG A 432 -6.15 11.11 5.87
CA ARG A 432 -5.35 12.03 5.06
C ARG A 432 -4.76 13.20 5.87
N LYS A 433 -5.26 13.44 7.09
CA LYS A 433 -4.76 14.51 7.97
C LYS A 433 -3.54 14.02 8.76
N ILE A 434 -2.50 13.61 8.01
CA ILE A 434 -1.28 13.07 8.58
C ILE A 434 -0.49 14.18 9.28
N HIS A 435 -0.26 14.00 10.58
CA HIS A 435 0.62 14.87 11.37
C HIS A 435 2.05 14.38 11.36
N ALA A 436 2.25 13.06 11.49
CA ALA A 436 3.57 12.43 11.48
C ALA A 436 3.45 10.96 11.07
N VAL A 437 4.49 10.44 10.42
CA VAL A 437 4.66 9.02 10.13
C VAL A 437 5.93 8.53 10.81
N TRP A 438 5.80 7.40 11.49
CA TRP A 438 6.89 6.70 12.14
C TRP A 438 7.03 5.31 11.54
N GLN A 439 8.26 4.88 11.30
CA GLN A 439 8.56 3.53 10.84
C GLN A 439 9.73 2.97 11.63
N GLN A 440 9.54 1.79 12.22
CA GLN A 440 10.53 1.16 13.11
C GLN A 440 11.01 2.10 14.23
N GLY A 441 10.09 2.93 14.76
CA GLY A 441 10.41 3.90 15.81
C GLY A 441 11.20 5.12 15.35
N GLU A 442 11.47 5.28 14.06
CA GLU A 442 12.09 6.46 13.47
C GLU A 442 11.03 7.38 12.86
N LEU A 443 11.15 8.68 13.12
CA LEU A 443 10.31 9.69 12.48
C LEU A 443 10.73 9.85 11.01
N VAL A 444 9.85 9.53 10.08
CA VAL A 444 10.15 9.51 8.64
C VAL A 444 9.44 10.61 7.86
N SER A 445 8.35 11.15 8.38
CA SER A 445 7.65 12.29 7.79
C SER A 445 6.94 13.10 8.85
N LEU A 446 6.85 14.43 8.64
CA LEU A 446 6.06 15.38 9.42
C LEU A 446 5.07 16.09 8.50
N GLY A 447 3.78 16.10 8.93
CA GLY A 447 2.69 16.72 8.18
C GLY A 447 2.28 15.93 6.93
N THR A 448 1.27 16.47 6.25
CA THR A 448 0.86 15.93 4.93
C THR A 448 2.03 16.11 3.97
N PRO A 449 2.42 15.07 3.25
CA PRO A 449 3.53 15.12 2.30
C PRO A 449 3.34 16.21 1.25
#